data_850f7df7f66d2dfd77fdee13a8164dca
#
_entry.id   850f7df7f66d2dfd77fdee13a8164dca
#
_cell.length_a   1.000
_cell.length_b   1.000
_cell.length_c   1.000
_cell.angle_alpha   90.00
_cell.angle_beta   90.00
_cell.angle_gamma   90.00
#
_symmetry.space_group_name_H-M   'P 1'
#
loop_
_entity.id
_entity.type
_entity.pdbx_description
1 polymer ?
#
loop_
_entity_poly.entity_id
_entity_poly.type
_entity_poly.pdbx_seq_one_letter_code
_entity_poly.pdbx_strand_id
1 'polypeptide(L)'
;LFGTAACEMWNSADMAFALEPFLSAGAALAIAAHGNDELKATYLEKIYSGEWSGTMNLTESGAGSDLGPMKTRAERDGDHYRLFGQKIYITWGDHDATENIVHLVLARSPGLLRARSGTRVPPQ
;
A
#
# COMPACT_ATOMS: atom_id res chain seq x y z
N LEU A 1 -11.32 20.13 -8.86
CA LEU A 1 -12.69 20.20 -9.39
C LEU A 1 -12.95 19.16 -10.47
N PHE A 2 -12.15 19.09 -11.56
CA PHE A 2 -12.32 18.08 -12.62
C PHE A 2 -12.15 16.65 -12.12
N GLY A 3 -11.15 16.37 -11.28
CA GLY A 3 -10.96 15.05 -10.69
C GLY A 3 -12.16 14.59 -9.86
N THR A 4 -12.74 15.46 -9.05
CA THR A 4 -13.94 15.13 -8.25
C THR A 4 -15.13 14.78 -9.14
N ALA A 5 -15.36 15.55 -10.19
CA ALA A 5 -16.45 15.28 -11.13
C ALA A 5 -16.24 13.95 -11.89
N ALA A 6 -15.01 13.67 -12.33
CA ALA A 6 -14.67 12.39 -12.97
C ALA A 6 -14.90 11.21 -12.02
N CYS A 7 -14.46 11.33 -10.76
CA CYS A 7 -14.68 10.30 -9.74
C CYS A 7 -16.18 10.05 -9.49
N GLU A 8 -17.00 11.09 -9.43
CA GLU A 8 -18.46 10.95 -9.29
C GLU A 8 -19.07 10.18 -10.46
N MET A 9 -18.68 10.54 -11.68
CA MET A 9 -19.14 9.85 -12.90
C MET A 9 -18.75 8.37 -12.92
N TRP A 10 -17.50 8.06 -12.59
CA TRP A 10 -17.01 6.67 -12.55
C TRP A 10 -17.71 5.85 -11.47
N ASN A 11 -17.84 6.40 -10.25
CA ASN A 11 -18.55 5.70 -9.16
C ASN A 11 -20.03 5.48 -9.48
N SER A 12 -20.66 6.39 -10.22
CA SER A 12 -22.05 6.24 -10.64
C SER A 12 -22.22 5.19 -11.74
N ALA A 13 -21.21 5.02 -12.58
CA ALA A 13 -21.24 4.05 -13.67
C ALA A 13 -20.82 2.65 -13.20
N ASP A 14 -19.67 2.55 -12.53
CA ASP A 14 -19.09 1.30 -12.01
C ASP A 14 -18.14 1.61 -10.86
N MET A 15 -18.60 1.34 -9.64
CA MET A 15 -17.80 1.58 -8.43
C MET A 15 -16.59 0.64 -8.34
N ALA A 16 -16.67 -0.58 -8.87
CA ALA A 16 -15.55 -1.51 -8.83
C ALA A 16 -14.39 -1.00 -9.69
N PHE A 17 -14.69 -0.48 -10.88
CA PHE A 17 -13.71 0.20 -11.73
C PHE A 17 -13.16 1.48 -11.07
N ALA A 18 -14.04 2.28 -10.49
CA ALA A 18 -13.65 3.58 -9.89
C ALA A 18 -12.69 3.43 -8.70
N LEU A 19 -12.62 2.28 -8.04
CA LEU A 19 -11.69 2.04 -6.93
C LEU A 19 -10.23 1.96 -7.38
N GLU A 20 -9.94 1.53 -8.61
CA GLU A 20 -8.56 1.39 -9.10
C GLU A 20 -7.80 2.72 -9.09
N PRO A 21 -8.29 3.81 -9.72
CA PRO A 21 -7.58 5.09 -9.73
C PRO A 21 -7.30 5.66 -8.33
N PHE A 22 -8.17 5.38 -7.35
CA PHE A 22 -7.94 5.80 -5.97
C PHE A 22 -6.80 5.03 -5.31
N LEU A 23 -6.71 3.73 -5.55
CA LEU A 23 -5.63 2.90 -5.01
C LEU A 23 -4.29 3.26 -5.64
N SER A 24 -4.25 3.43 -6.96
CA SER A 24 -3.06 3.85 -7.69
C SER A 24 -2.61 5.25 -7.27
N ALA A 25 -3.52 6.21 -7.11
CA ALA A 25 -3.20 7.53 -6.59
C ALA A 25 -2.67 7.46 -5.14
N GLY A 26 -3.26 6.63 -4.28
CA GLY A 26 -2.80 6.41 -2.92
C GLY A 26 -1.39 5.83 -2.86
N ALA A 27 -1.09 4.85 -3.70
CA ALA A 27 0.25 4.27 -3.82
C ALA A 27 1.28 5.31 -4.31
N ALA A 28 0.93 6.07 -5.35
CA ALA A 28 1.80 7.13 -5.86
C ALA A 28 2.08 8.21 -4.82
N LEU A 29 1.06 8.66 -4.08
CA LEU A 29 1.22 9.65 -3.00
C LEU A 29 2.13 9.14 -1.88
N ALA A 30 1.99 7.88 -1.48
CA ALA A 30 2.84 7.29 -0.45
C ALA A 30 4.31 7.21 -0.90
N ILE A 31 4.56 6.80 -2.15
CA ILE A 31 5.91 6.76 -2.72
C ILE A 31 6.48 8.19 -2.87
N ALA A 32 5.68 9.13 -3.35
CA ALA A 32 6.11 10.52 -3.49
C ALA A 32 6.50 11.16 -2.15
N ALA A 33 5.74 10.86 -1.09
CA ALA A 33 5.99 11.43 0.24
C ALA A 33 7.14 10.75 1.00
N HIS A 34 7.31 9.44 0.85
CA HIS A 34 8.18 8.65 1.72
C HIS A 34 9.23 7.81 0.98
N GLY A 35 9.11 7.64 -0.34
CA GLY A 35 10.11 6.93 -1.15
C GLY A 35 11.42 7.71 -1.25
N ASN A 36 12.53 6.99 -1.38
CA ASN A 36 13.81 7.58 -1.80
C ASN A 36 13.78 7.96 -3.29
N ASP A 37 14.81 8.62 -3.78
CA ASP A 37 14.85 9.10 -5.18
C ASP A 37 14.80 7.96 -6.20
N GLU A 38 15.40 6.82 -5.88
CA GLU A 38 15.36 5.61 -6.74
C GLU A 38 13.95 5.05 -6.87
N LEU A 39 13.22 4.91 -5.76
CA LEU A 39 11.83 4.46 -5.77
C LEU A 39 10.92 5.43 -6.53
N LYS A 40 11.11 6.74 -6.32
CA LYS A 40 10.35 7.77 -7.04
C LYS A 40 10.60 7.70 -8.55
N ALA A 41 11.86 7.62 -8.97
CA ALA A 41 12.23 7.53 -10.37
C ALA A 41 11.70 6.24 -11.04
N THR A 42 11.70 5.12 -10.29
CA THR A 42 11.27 3.83 -10.84
C THR A 42 9.76 3.73 -11.01
N TYR A 43 8.98 4.24 -10.03
CA TYR A 43 7.55 3.90 -9.94
C TYR A 43 6.61 5.05 -10.30
N LEU A 44 6.95 6.32 -9.98
CA LEU A 44 5.95 7.40 -10.06
C LEU A 44 5.49 7.69 -11.47
N GLU A 45 6.40 7.77 -12.45
CA GLU A 45 6.04 8.05 -13.83
C GLU A 45 5.09 7.00 -14.39
N LYS A 46 5.36 5.73 -14.13
CA LYS A 46 4.57 4.61 -14.61
C LYS A 46 3.19 4.52 -13.95
N ILE A 47 3.09 4.85 -12.67
CA ILE A 47 1.79 4.90 -11.98
C ILE A 47 0.99 6.12 -12.46
N TYR A 48 1.60 7.28 -12.62
CA TYR A 48 0.89 8.49 -13.07
C TYR A 48 0.45 8.40 -14.53
N SER A 49 1.18 7.70 -15.39
CA SER A 49 0.79 7.45 -16.78
C SER A 49 -0.32 6.40 -16.91
N GLY A 50 -0.58 5.60 -15.85
CA GLY A 50 -1.50 4.47 -15.89
C GLY A 50 -0.92 3.21 -16.55
N GLU A 51 0.38 3.20 -16.89
CA GLU A 51 1.08 2.00 -17.39
C GLU A 51 1.13 0.92 -16.31
N TRP A 52 1.32 1.33 -15.06
CA TRP A 52 1.26 0.48 -13.87
C TRP A 52 0.18 0.94 -12.91
N SER A 53 -0.46 0.00 -12.24
CA SER A 53 -1.37 0.29 -11.13
C SER A 53 -0.69 0.16 -9.78
N GLY A 54 -1.36 0.63 -8.74
CA GLY A 54 -0.91 0.51 -7.36
C GLY A 54 -2.01 0.01 -6.43
N THR A 55 -1.63 -0.74 -5.40
CA THR A 55 -2.58 -1.20 -4.38
C THR A 55 -1.94 -1.25 -3.00
N MET A 56 -2.77 -1.28 -1.95
CA MET A 56 -2.34 -1.38 -0.56
C MET A 56 -2.75 -2.71 0.05
N ASN A 57 -1.77 -3.46 0.54
CA ASN A 57 -1.96 -4.78 1.11
C ASN A 57 -1.87 -4.70 2.64
N LEU A 58 -3.00 -4.52 3.32
CA LEU A 58 -3.09 -4.35 4.77
C LEU A 58 -3.69 -5.56 5.45
N THR A 59 -4.89 -5.98 5.02
CA THR A 59 -5.76 -6.93 5.70
C THR A 59 -5.21 -8.36 5.70
N GLU A 60 -5.36 -9.04 6.81
CA GLU A 60 -5.12 -10.48 6.99
C GLU A 60 -6.35 -11.16 7.61
N SER A 61 -6.43 -12.49 7.57
CA SER A 61 -7.57 -13.24 8.13
C SER A 61 -7.85 -12.95 9.61
N GLY A 62 -6.84 -12.54 10.37
CA GLY A 62 -6.95 -12.18 11.79
C GLY A 62 -6.66 -10.70 12.08
N ALA A 63 -6.53 -9.84 11.06
CA ALA A 63 -6.19 -8.44 11.21
C ALA A 63 -6.85 -7.59 10.11
N GLY A 64 -8.04 -7.07 10.39
CA GLY A 64 -8.82 -6.21 9.51
C GLY A 64 -8.83 -4.78 10.01
N SER A 65 -9.91 -4.36 10.68
CA SER A 65 -10.02 -3.02 11.28
C SER A 65 -8.96 -2.79 12.37
N ASP A 66 -8.66 -3.81 13.16
CA ASP A 66 -7.49 -3.82 14.04
C ASP A 66 -6.33 -4.54 13.33
N LEU A 67 -5.29 -3.79 12.98
CA LEU A 67 -4.06 -4.32 12.39
C LEU A 67 -3.04 -4.78 13.42
N GLY A 68 -3.33 -4.60 14.71
CA GLY A 68 -2.47 -5.05 15.82
C GLY A 68 -2.07 -6.53 15.74
N PRO A 69 -3.00 -7.46 15.44
CA PRO A 69 -2.70 -8.89 15.32
C PRO A 69 -2.00 -9.32 14.03
N MET A 70 -1.66 -8.40 13.12
CA MET A 70 -1.02 -8.69 11.83
C MET A 70 0.21 -9.59 12.00
N LYS A 71 0.34 -10.59 11.14
CA LYS A 71 1.42 -11.60 11.17
C LYS A 71 2.44 -11.44 10.05
N THR A 72 2.10 -10.79 8.95
CA THR A 72 3.04 -10.55 7.85
C THR A 72 4.28 -9.86 8.38
N ARG A 73 5.45 -10.42 8.05
CA ARG A 73 6.75 -9.91 8.47
C ARG A 73 7.68 -9.68 7.29
N ALA A 74 8.56 -8.72 7.44
CA ALA A 74 9.63 -8.40 6.50
C ALA A 74 10.98 -8.77 7.14
N GLU A 75 11.72 -9.66 6.52
CA GLU A 75 13.04 -10.09 6.95
C GLU A 75 14.09 -9.54 5.98
N ARG A 76 15.14 -8.92 6.50
CA ARG A 76 16.19 -8.34 5.66
C ARG A 76 17.02 -9.44 5.01
N ASP A 77 17.23 -9.29 3.69
CA ASP A 77 18.06 -10.19 2.87
C ASP A 77 18.95 -9.32 1.95
N GLY A 78 20.12 -8.97 2.45
CA GLY A 78 21.06 -8.08 1.75
C GLY A 78 20.51 -6.65 1.60
N ASP A 79 20.26 -6.22 0.37
CA ASP A 79 19.78 -4.89 -0.03
C ASP A 79 18.26 -4.78 -0.12
N HIS A 80 17.54 -5.90 0.03
CA HIS A 80 16.08 -5.98 -0.03
C HIS A 80 15.47 -6.68 1.19
N TYR A 81 14.14 -6.85 1.18
CA TYR A 81 13.41 -7.57 2.21
C TYR A 81 12.61 -8.71 1.61
N ARG A 82 12.64 -9.86 2.26
CA ARG A 82 11.69 -10.94 2.00
C ARG A 82 10.46 -10.76 2.85
N LEU A 83 9.29 -10.89 2.23
CA LEU A 83 8.01 -10.84 2.90
C LEU A 83 7.48 -12.25 3.14
N PHE A 84 7.01 -12.50 4.37
CA PHE A 84 6.39 -13.75 4.78
C PHE A 84 5.04 -13.47 5.41
N GLY A 85 3.98 -14.02 4.83
CA GLY A 85 2.62 -13.82 5.30
C GLY A 85 1.60 -14.00 4.19
N GLN A 86 0.34 -13.70 4.52
CA GLN A 86 -0.76 -13.76 3.59
C GLN A 86 -1.67 -12.57 3.81
N LYS A 87 -1.95 -11.84 2.75
CA LYS A 87 -2.93 -10.77 2.71
C LYS A 87 -4.20 -11.26 2.03
N ILE A 88 -5.36 -10.72 2.45
CA ILE A 88 -6.66 -11.10 1.89
C ILE A 88 -7.48 -9.84 1.57
N TYR A 89 -8.46 -9.99 0.69
CA TYR A 89 -9.36 -8.89 0.28
C TYR A 89 -8.63 -7.67 -0.27
N ILE A 90 -7.59 -7.90 -1.06
CA ILE A 90 -6.83 -6.83 -1.66
C ILE A 90 -7.55 -6.34 -2.92
N THR A 91 -8.10 -5.14 -2.82
CA THR A 91 -8.79 -4.48 -3.93
C THR A 91 -7.79 -4.22 -5.05
N TRP A 92 -8.12 -4.68 -6.27
CA TRP A 92 -7.25 -4.60 -7.44
C TRP A 92 -5.83 -5.15 -7.20
N GLY A 93 -5.75 -6.22 -6.38
CA GLY A 93 -4.48 -6.86 -6.04
C GLY A 93 -3.99 -7.87 -7.08
N ASP A 94 -4.85 -8.27 -8.01
CA ASP A 94 -4.52 -9.20 -9.10
C ASP A 94 -5.45 -8.93 -10.28
N HIS A 95 -4.90 -8.51 -11.42
CA HIS A 95 -5.63 -8.21 -12.65
C HIS A 95 -4.66 -8.06 -13.83
N ASP A 96 -5.17 -8.05 -15.05
CA ASP A 96 -4.46 -7.89 -16.31
C ASP A 96 -4.73 -6.55 -17.02
N ALA A 97 -5.32 -5.57 -16.31
CA ALA A 97 -5.66 -4.27 -16.87
C ALA A 97 -4.44 -3.34 -17.07
N THR A 98 -3.32 -3.61 -16.38
CA THR A 98 -2.07 -2.87 -16.50
C THR A 98 -0.89 -3.85 -16.61
N GLU A 99 0.25 -3.38 -17.10
CA GLU A 99 1.45 -4.22 -17.26
C GLU A 99 2.03 -4.72 -15.94
N ASN A 100 1.83 -3.97 -14.86
CA ASN A 100 2.35 -4.31 -13.54
C ASN A 100 1.48 -3.70 -12.44
N ILE A 101 1.50 -4.34 -11.26
CA ILE A 101 0.81 -3.88 -10.06
C ILE A 101 1.85 -3.63 -8.96
N VAL A 102 1.95 -2.40 -8.49
CA VAL A 102 2.84 -2.01 -7.40
C VAL A 102 2.13 -2.22 -6.07
N HIS A 103 2.59 -3.19 -5.28
CA HIS A 103 2.01 -3.53 -3.99
C HIS A 103 2.69 -2.79 -2.83
N LEU A 104 1.97 -1.92 -2.13
CA LEU A 104 2.40 -1.36 -0.85
C LEU A 104 1.99 -2.31 0.28
N VAL A 105 2.92 -3.11 0.76
CA VAL A 105 2.63 -4.17 1.73
C VAL A 105 2.98 -3.71 3.14
N LEU A 106 1.98 -3.69 4.03
CA LEU A 106 2.22 -3.48 5.46
C LEU A 106 2.76 -4.78 6.08
N ALA A 107 3.95 -4.72 6.66
CA ALA A 107 4.62 -5.84 7.28
C ALA A 107 5.33 -5.44 8.58
N ARG A 108 5.48 -6.37 9.51
CA ARG A 108 6.28 -6.17 10.73
C ARG A 108 7.76 -6.28 10.40
N SER A 109 8.54 -5.31 10.83
CA SER A 109 10.01 -5.40 10.80
C SER A 109 10.52 -5.85 12.19
N PRO A 110 11.36 -6.89 12.29
CA PRO A 110 11.87 -7.38 13.57
C PRO A 110 12.62 -6.34 14.40
N GLY A 111 13.20 -5.33 13.75
CA GLY A 111 13.95 -4.26 14.43
C GLY A 111 13.06 -3.15 15.05
N LEU A 112 11.87 -2.89 14.51
CA LEU A 112 11.00 -1.80 14.96
C LEU A 112 10.20 -2.13 16.23
N LEU A 113 9.95 -3.41 16.51
CA LEU A 113 9.18 -3.83 17.69
C LEU A 113 9.94 -3.64 19.02
N ARG A 114 11.26 -3.51 18.99
CA ARG A 114 12.06 -3.22 20.20
C ARG A 114 12.02 -1.76 20.62
N ALA A 115 11.67 -0.83 19.74
CA ALA A 115 11.64 0.60 20.06
C ALA A 115 10.37 1.05 20.82
N ARG A 116 9.29 0.26 20.80
CA ARG A 116 8.01 0.63 21.44
C ARG A 116 7.79 0.08 22.86
N SER A 117 8.64 -0.82 23.35
CA SER A 117 8.53 -1.31 24.74
C SER A 117 9.18 -0.39 25.77
N GLY A 118 9.68 0.77 25.37
CA GLY A 118 10.43 1.71 26.21
C GLY A 118 9.79 3.08 26.46
N THR A 119 8.58 3.37 26.00
CA THR A 119 7.90 4.61 26.35
C THR A 119 7.25 4.44 27.74
N ARG A 120 8.02 4.70 28.80
CA ARG A 120 7.44 5.03 30.10
C ARG A 120 6.63 6.31 29.92
N VAL A 121 5.32 6.22 30.14
CA VAL A 121 4.50 7.39 30.40
C VAL A 121 4.99 7.97 31.73
N PRO A 122 5.41 9.25 31.82
CA PRO A 122 5.75 9.86 33.10
C PRO A 122 4.49 9.92 33.97
N PRO A 123 4.59 9.70 35.28
CA PRO A 123 3.46 9.90 36.18
C PRO A 123 3.06 11.38 36.19
N GLN A 124 1.75 11.62 36.19
CA GLN A 124 1.15 12.94 36.38
C GLN A 124 1.38 13.44 37.79
#